data_df5e7dcdb85e627f3ec6eaa976e52d49
#
_entry.id   df5e7dcdb85e627f3ec6eaa976e52d49
#
_cell.length_a   1.000
_cell.length_b   1.000
_cell.length_c   1.000
_cell.angle_alpha   90.00
_cell.angle_beta   90.00
_cell.angle_gamma   90.00
#
_symmetry.space_group_name_H-M   'P 1'
#
loop_
_entity.id
_entity.type
_entity.pdbx_description
1 polymer ?
#
loop_
_entity_poly.entity_id
_entity_poly.type
_entity_poly.pdbx_seq_one_letter_code
_entity_poly.pdbx_strand_id
1 'polypeptide(L)'
;MRVLILCTGNSCRSQMAHGFLQSFDKNIEVYSGGTEPAVQVNAKAVEVMKEIGIDISSHVPTHVNTYLDQEWDYVITVCGGANESCPAFTGKVGKRLHIGFDDPSHATGTPEFIEAEFRRVRDEIKNAFARFYITEIRKEELPACSCGSCG
;
A
#
# COMPACT_ATOMS: atom_id res chain seq x y z
N MET A 1 -15.33 7.24 -3.00
CA MET A 1 -14.40 7.13 -1.87
C MET A 1 -12.96 7.30 -2.36
N ARG A 2 -12.18 8.08 -1.65
CA ARG A 2 -10.81 8.40 -2.02
C ARG A 2 -9.84 7.92 -0.93
N VAL A 3 -8.85 7.14 -1.33
CA VAL A 3 -7.85 6.55 -0.41
C VAL A 3 -6.45 6.91 -0.88
N LEU A 4 -5.65 7.47 0.01
CA LEU A 4 -4.26 7.81 -0.26
C LEU A 4 -3.34 6.91 0.57
N ILE A 5 -2.38 6.28 -0.10
CA ILE A 5 -1.41 5.38 0.54
C ILE A 5 -0.03 6.02 0.48
N LEU A 6 0.63 6.15 1.63
CA LEU A 6 1.91 6.86 1.73
C LEU A 6 3.05 5.96 2.19
N CYS A 7 4.19 6.17 1.58
CA CYS A 7 5.45 5.52 1.91
C CYS A 7 6.54 6.57 1.77
N THR A 8 7.80 6.25 2.06
CA THR A 8 8.88 7.22 1.87
C THR A 8 9.17 7.40 0.38
N GLY A 9 9.55 6.33 -0.31
CA GLY A 9 9.97 6.41 -1.72
C GLY A 9 8.85 6.29 -2.74
N ASN A 10 7.67 5.84 -2.33
CA ASN A 10 6.55 5.56 -3.24
C ASN A 10 6.98 4.69 -4.42
N SER A 11 7.86 3.73 -4.18
CA SER A 11 8.41 2.89 -5.23
C SER A 11 8.12 1.39 -5.06
N CYS A 12 7.83 0.96 -3.84
CA CYS A 12 7.64 -0.47 -3.55
C CYS A 12 6.36 -0.73 -2.74
N ARG A 13 6.42 -0.56 -1.41
CA ARG A 13 5.30 -0.93 -0.53
C ARG A 13 3.99 -0.22 -0.85
N SER A 14 4.03 1.09 -1.00
CA SER A 14 2.81 1.86 -1.31
C SER A 14 2.30 1.59 -2.71
N GLN A 15 3.18 1.30 -3.66
CA GLN A 15 2.75 0.96 -5.02
C GLN A 15 2.09 -0.41 -5.09
N MET A 16 2.61 -1.38 -4.35
CA MET A 16 1.97 -2.69 -4.26
C MET A 16 0.60 -2.58 -3.58
N ALA A 17 0.53 -1.84 -2.48
CA ALA A 17 -0.74 -1.61 -1.77
C ALA A 17 -1.76 -0.90 -2.67
N HIS A 18 -1.32 0.11 -3.42
CA HIS A 18 -2.15 0.81 -4.41
C HIS A 18 -2.72 -0.17 -5.43
N GLY A 19 -1.85 -1.03 -5.98
CA GLY A 19 -2.29 -2.03 -6.96
C GLY A 19 -3.32 -2.99 -6.39
N PHE A 20 -3.10 -3.50 -5.19
CA PHE A 20 -4.07 -4.41 -4.56
C PHE A 20 -5.41 -3.74 -4.30
N LEU A 21 -5.41 -2.60 -3.66
CA LEU A 21 -6.66 -1.95 -3.27
C LEU A 21 -7.49 -1.57 -4.50
N GLN A 22 -6.85 -1.04 -5.54
CA GLN A 22 -7.55 -0.71 -6.77
C GLN A 22 -8.08 -1.97 -7.47
N SER A 23 -7.38 -3.10 -7.34
CA SER A 23 -7.84 -4.35 -7.94
C SER A 23 -9.06 -4.94 -7.21
N PHE A 24 -9.24 -4.62 -5.93
CA PHE A 24 -10.38 -5.11 -5.16
C PHE A 24 -11.68 -4.39 -5.54
N ASP A 25 -11.59 -3.12 -5.92
CA ASP A 25 -12.78 -2.32 -6.22
C ASP A 25 -12.44 -1.19 -7.19
N LYS A 26 -13.00 -1.24 -8.38
CA LYS A 26 -12.77 -0.23 -9.42
C LYS A 26 -13.47 1.08 -9.11
N ASN A 27 -14.42 1.08 -8.18
CA ASN A 27 -15.24 2.27 -7.88
C ASN A 27 -14.59 3.17 -6.85
N ILE A 28 -13.53 2.72 -6.16
CA ILE A 28 -12.79 3.59 -5.25
C ILE A 28 -11.63 4.25 -6.01
N GLU A 29 -11.31 5.47 -5.61
CA GLU A 29 -10.16 6.17 -6.18
C GLU A 29 -8.97 5.97 -5.26
N VAL A 30 -7.97 5.25 -5.74
CA VAL A 30 -6.76 4.95 -4.98
C VAL A 30 -5.60 5.75 -5.54
N TYR A 31 -4.88 6.41 -4.66
CA TYR A 31 -3.67 7.18 -4.99
C TYR A 31 -2.56 6.77 -4.04
N SER A 32 -1.32 7.02 -4.44
CA SER A 32 -0.18 6.78 -3.56
C SER A 32 0.86 7.87 -3.75
N GLY A 33 1.63 8.12 -2.70
CA GLY A 33 2.65 9.15 -2.71
C GLY A 33 3.78 8.85 -1.74
N GLY A 34 4.82 9.67 -1.79
CA GLY A 34 5.96 9.53 -0.92
C GLY A 34 6.49 10.88 -0.44
N THR A 35 7.13 10.85 0.73
CA THR A 35 7.77 12.05 1.27
C THR A 35 9.09 12.35 0.55
N GLU A 36 9.73 11.32 0.00
CA GLU A 36 10.95 11.43 -0.80
C GLU A 36 10.85 10.46 -1.98
N PRO A 37 10.02 10.80 -2.99
CA PRO A 37 9.71 9.86 -4.07
C PRO A 37 10.94 9.48 -4.89
N ALA A 38 11.03 8.18 -5.21
CA ALA A 38 12.05 7.64 -6.09
C ALA A 38 11.78 8.09 -7.53
N VAL A 39 12.74 7.82 -8.42
CA VAL A 39 12.60 8.18 -9.83
C VAL A 39 11.56 7.32 -10.53
N GLN A 40 11.47 6.05 -10.14
CA GLN A 40 10.55 5.10 -10.77
C GLN A 40 10.13 4.02 -9.78
N VAL A 41 9.07 3.31 -10.13
CA VAL A 41 8.59 2.16 -9.35
C VAL A 41 9.65 1.07 -9.38
N ASN A 42 9.85 0.40 -8.24
CA ASN A 42 10.84 -0.66 -8.10
C ASN A 42 10.55 -1.81 -9.07
N ALA A 43 11.56 -2.20 -9.86
CA ALA A 43 11.39 -3.23 -10.88
C ALA A 43 10.97 -4.59 -10.30
N LYS A 44 11.51 -4.96 -9.14
CA LYS A 44 11.13 -6.22 -8.49
C LYS A 44 9.69 -6.18 -8.01
N ALA A 45 9.22 -5.03 -7.51
CA ALA A 45 7.82 -4.87 -7.12
C ALA A 45 6.91 -5.07 -8.33
N VAL A 46 7.29 -4.50 -9.48
CA VAL A 46 6.54 -4.69 -10.73
C VAL A 46 6.47 -6.17 -11.11
N GLU A 47 7.61 -6.88 -11.02
CA GLU A 47 7.67 -8.30 -11.36
C GLU A 47 6.78 -9.17 -10.48
N VAL A 48 6.89 -9.01 -9.15
CA VAL A 48 6.14 -9.88 -8.24
C VAL A 48 4.64 -9.58 -8.26
N MET A 49 4.24 -8.35 -8.56
CA MET A 49 2.83 -8.02 -8.73
C MET A 49 2.29 -8.61 -10.03
N LYS A 50 3.09 -8.60 -11.09
CA LYS A 50 2.70 -9.18 -12.36
C LYS A 50 2.47 -10.70 -12.25
N GLU A 51 3.25 -11.37 -11.40
CA GLU A 51 3.08 -12.82 -11.16
C GLU A 51 1.66 -13.17 -10.74
N ILE A 52 0.97 -12.26 -10.08
CA ILE A 52 -0.40 -12.48 -9.59
C ILE A 52 -1.44 -11.66 -10.35
N GLY A 53 -1.07 -11.18 -11.54
CA GLY A 53 -2.01 -10.55 -12.46
C GLY A 53 -2.27 -9.07 -12.23
N ILE A 54 -1.46 -8.40 -11.43
CA ILE A 54 -1.62 -6.96 -11.16
C ILE A 54 -0.44 -6.21 -11.80
N ASP A 55 -0.75 -5.29 -12.71
CA ASP A 55 0.25 -4.50 -13.40
C ASP A 55 0.38 -3.11 -12.78
N ILE A 56 1.52 -2.83 -12.17
CA ILE A 56 1.83 -1.50 -11.61
C ILE A 56 2.94 -0.81 -12.40
N SER A 57 3.28 -1.31 -13.58
CA SER A 57 4.37 -0.78 -14.39
C SER A 57 4.11 0.65 -14.90
N SER A 58 2.85 1.04 -15.01
CA SER A 58 2.48 2.40 -15.44
C SER A 58 2.43 3.41 -14.30
N HIS A 59 2.56 2.96 -13.06
CA HIS A 59 2.54 3.85 -11.90
C HIS A 59 3.81 4.70 -11.86
N VAL A 60 3.68 5.91 -11.30
CA VAL A 60 4.79 6.86 -11.18
C VAL A 60 4.88 7.31 -9.72
N PRO A 61 6.08 7.27 -9.11
CA PRO A 61 6.24 7.83 -7.77
C PRO A 61 5.87 9.31 -7.77
N THR A 62 5.06 9.71 -6.78
CA THR A 62 4.50 11.05 -6.70
C THR A 62 4.77 11.63 -5.32
N HIS A 63 5.12 12.92 -5.27
CA HIS A 63 5.39 13.57 -3.99
C HIS A 63 4.09 13.80 -3.22
N VAL A 64 4.11 13.56 -1.92
CA VAL A 64 2.93 13.70 -1.05
C VAL A 64 2.35 15.12 -1.11
N ASN A 65 3.16 16.13 -1.38
CA ASN A 65 2.70 17.52 -1.47
C ASN A 65 1.61 17.71 -2.53
N THR A 66 1.59 16.86 -3.56
CA THR A 66 0.55 16.87 -4.59
C THR A 66 -0.85 16.67 -4.02
N TYR A 67 -0.94 16.00 -2.88
CA TYR A 67 -2.20 15.54 -2.31
C TYR A 67 -2.63 16.29 -1.05
N LEU A 68 -1.81 17.17 -0.50
CA LEU A 68 -2.05 17.78 0.82
C LEU A 68 -3.28 18.67 0.91
N ASP A 69 -3.69 19.27 -0.20
CA ASP A 69 -4.84 20.16 -0.26
C ASP A 69 -6.13 19.47 -0.74
N GLN A 70 -6.07 18.17 -0.97
CA GLN A 70 -7.20 17.39 -1.43
C GLN A 70 -7.91 16.72 -0.26
N GLU A 71 -9.15 16.31 -0.49
CA GLU A 71 -9.93 15.59 0.52
C GLU A 71 -9.75 14.09 0.38
N TRP A 72 -9.62 13.42 1.51
CA TRP A 72 -9.39 11.98 1.55
C TRP A 72 -10.33 11.33 2.58
N ASP A 73 -10.91 10.20 2.22
CA ASP A 73 -11.65 9.38 3.18
C ASP A 73 -10.68 8.64 4.11
N TYR A 74 -9.59 8.16 3.54
CA TYR A 74 -8.53 7.47 4.28
C TYR A 74 -7.15 7.92 3.81
N VAL A 75 -6.24 8.11 4.78
CA VAL A 75 -4.82 8.28 4.51
C VAL A 75 -4.10 7.17 5.28
N ILE A 76 -3.41 6.29 4.56
CA ILE A 76 -2.76 5.11 5.13
C ILE A 76 -1.26 5.18 4.90
N THR A 77 -0.48 5.19 5.99
CA THR A 77 0.98 5.10 5.88
C THR A 77 1.39 3.62 6.00
N VAL A 78 2.32 3.20 5.15
CA VAL A 78 2.77 1.80 5.11
C VAL A 78 4.24 1.62 5.50
N CYS A 79 4.89 2.71 5.91
CA CYS A 79 6.23 2.65 6.49
C CYS A 79 6.36 3.68 7.62
N GLY A 80 7.27 3.42 8.56
CA GLY A 80 7.46 4.31 9.71
C GLY A 80 7.93 5.71 9.33
N GLY A 81 8.80 5.80 8.31
CA GLY A 81 9.30 7.10 7.84
C GLY A 81 8.19 8.02 7.36
N ALA A 82 7.26 7.50 6.57
CA ALA A 82 6.12 8.29 6.09
C ALA A 82 5.19 8.67 7.23
N ASN A 83 5.01 7.77 8.21
CA ASN A 83 4.18 8.05 9.37
C ASN A 83 4.74 9.20 10.22
N GLU A 84 6.07 9.28 10.31
CA GLU A 84 6.74 10.32 11.11
C GLU A 84 6.92 11.63 10.35
N SER A 85 7.17 11.57 9.04
CA SER A 85 7.58 12.71 8.22
C SER A 85 6.46 13.30 7.38
N CYS A 86 5.25 12.75 7.44
CA CYS A 86 4.15 13.23 6.63
C CYS A 86 3.75 14.66 7.01
N PRO A 87 3.74 15.60 6.04
CA PRO A 87 3.29 16.97 6.34
C PRO A 87 1.80 16.99 6.71
N ALA A 88 1.37 18.10 7.30
CA ALA A 88 -0.02 18.28 7.65
C ALA A 88 -0.88 18.45 6.39
N PHE A 89 -2.03 17.78 6.35
CA PHE A 89 -2.98 17.95 5.27
C PHE A 89 -3.84 19.19 5.53
N THR A 90 -4.02 20.02 4.51
CA THR A 90 -4.91 21.18 4.59
C THR A 90 -6.33 20.81 4.14
N GLY A 91 -6.47 19.75 3.33
CA GLY A 91 -7.76 19.20 2.97
C GLY A 91 -8.31 18.30 4.09
N LYS A 92 -9.56 17.94 3.97
CA LYS A 92 -10.23 17.10 4.95
C LYS A 92 -9.75 15.65 4.85
N VAL A 93 -9.41 15.06 5.99
CA VAL A 93 -9.04 13.64 6.08
C VAL A 93 -10.03 12.96 7.03
N GLY A 94 -10.75 11.97 6.52
CA GLY A 94 -11.74 11.24 7.32
C GLY A 94 -11.09 10.38 8.39
N LYS A 95 -10.14 9.55 8.00
CA LYS A 95 -9.45 8.65 8.94
C LYS A 95 -8.00 8.44 8.51
N ARG A 96 -7.10 8.42 9.51
CA ARG A 96 -5.69 8.10 9.30
C ARG A 96 -5.38 6.74 9.90
N LEU A 97 -4.65 5.92 9.15
CA LEU A 97 -4.24 4.59 9.60
C LEU A 97 -2.76 4.40 9.31
N HIS A 98 -2.13 3.54 10.10
CA HIS A 98 -0.77 3.10 9.85
C HIS A 98 -0.77 1.57 9.77
N ILE A 99 -0.41 1.03 8.61
CA ILE A 99 -0.32 -0.41 8.38
C ILE A 99 1.09 -0.67 7.83
N GLY A 100 2.05 -0.86 8.74
CA GLY A 100 3.46 -0.95 8.38
C GLY A 100 3.87 -2.31 7.83
N PHE A 101 4.87 -2.28 6.96
CA PHE A 101 5.48 -3.48 6.37
C PHE A 101 6.98 -3.33 6.28
N ASP A 102 7.70 -4.45 6.29
CA ASP A 102 9.14 -4.46 6.04
C ASP A 102 9.42 -3.96 4.62
N ASP A 103 10.57 -3.32 4.45
CA ASP A 103 11.01 -2.87 3.13
C ASP A 103 11.82 -3.96 2.44
N PRO A 104 11.26 -4.66 1.44
CA PRO A 104 11.98 -5.74 0.77
C PRO A 104 13.12 -5.24 -0.10
N SER A 105 13.14 -3.95 -0.44
CA SER A 105 14.21 -3.38 -1.27
C SER A 105 15.55 -3.34 -0.53
N HIS A 106 15.54 -3.49 0.79
CA HIS A 106 16.76 -3.56 1.59
C HIS A 106 17.29 -4.99 1.77
N ALA A 107 16.59 -5.98 1.22
CA ALA A 107 17.04 -7.38 1.32
C ALA A 107 18.35 -7.57 0.56
N THR A 108 19.25 -8.35 1.16
CA THR A 108 20.54 -8.69 0.56
C THR A 108 20.71 -10.20 0.56
N GLY A 109 21.60 -10.70 -0.29
CA GLY A 109 21.86 -12.14 -0.41
C GLY A 109 21.70 -12.60 -1.83
N THR A 110 21.27 -13.86 -2.01
CA THR A 110 21.08 -14.42 -3.35
C THR A 110 19.87 -13.79 -4.04
N PRO A 111 19.84 -13.79 -5.39
CA PRO A 111 18.66 -13.33 -6.12
C PRO A 111 17.38 -14.06 -5.69
N GLU A 112 17.48 -15.36 -5.42
CA GLU A 112 16.36 -16.17 -4.98
C GLU A 112 15.82 -15.71 -3.62
N PHE A 113 16.72 -15.39 -2.69
CA PHE A 113 16.32 -14.87 -1.38
C PHE A 113 15.66 -13.50 -1.50
N ILE A 114 16.23 -12.60 -2.30
CA ILE A 114 15.68 -11.27 -2.52
C ILE A 114 14.28 -11.36 -3.11
N GLU A 115 14.08 -12.21 -4.13
CA GLU A 115 12.78 -12.41 -4.73
C GLU A 115 11.77 -12.99 -3.73
N ALA A 116 12.20 -13.94 -2.91
CA ALA A 116 11.35 -14.51 -1.86
C ALA A 116 10.89 -13.45 -0.87
N GLU A 117 11.76 -12.50 -0.52
CA GLU A 117 11.41 -11.40 0.38
C GLU A 117 10.40 -10.44 -0.25
N PHE A 118 10.53 -10.13 -1.54
CA PHE A 118 9.54 -9.33 -2.24
C PHE A 118 8.18 -10.02 -2.29
N ARG A 119 8.16 -11.34 -2.52
CA ARG A 119 6.92 -12.11 -2.53
C ARG A 119 6.29 -12.18 -1.14
N ARG A 120 7.11 -12.36 -0.11
CA ARG A 120 6.63 -12.41 1.27
C ARG A 120 5.93 -11.10 1.65
N VAL A 121 6.59 -9.97 1.39
CA VAL A 121 6.03 -8.64 1.70
C VAL A 121 4.80 -8.37 0.85
N ARG A 122 4.85 -8.71 -0.44
CA ARG A 122 3.68 -8.60 -1.33
C ARG A 122 2.46 -9.30 -0.73
N ASP A 123 2.66 -10.54 -0.27
CA ASP A 123 1.54 -11.34 0.26
C ASP A 123 1.03 -10.79 1.59
N GLU A 124 1.92 -10.25 2.42
CA GLU A 124 1.53 -9.57 3.66
C GLU A 124 0.70 -8.32 3.38
N ILE A 125 1.11 -7.53 2.38
CA ILE A 125 0.38 -6.34 1.97
C ILE A 125 -1.00 -6.72 1.44
N LYS A 126 -1.07 -7.76 0.60
CA LYS A 126 -2.33 -8.26 0.06
C LYS A 126 -3.31 -8.59 1.19
N ASN A 127 -2.85 -9.37 2.16
CA ASN A 127 -3.71 -9.81 3.26
C ASN A 127 -4.18 -8.65 4.13
N ALA A 128 -3.28 -7.72 4.45
CA ALA A 128 -3.61 -6.57 5.28
C ALA A 128 -4.59 -5.62 4.58
N PHE A 129 -4.40 -5.36 3.30
CA PHE A 129 -5.29 -4.47 2.54
C PHE A 129 -6.61 -5.14 2.18
N ALA A 130 -6.65 -6.46 2.02
CA ALA A 130 -7.92 -7.18 1.87
C ALA A 130 -8.75 -7.03 3.15
N ARG A 131 -8.12 -7.17 4.32
CA ARG A 131 -8.78 -6.97 5.60
C ARG A 131 -9.27 -5.53 5.75
N PHE A 132 -8.43 -4.55 5.43
CA PHE A 132 -8.81 -3.15 5.44
C PHE A 132 -10.02 -2.90 4.55
N TYR A 133 -10.00 -3.42 3.33
CA TYR A 133 -11.08 -3.25 2.38
C TYR A 133 -12.41 -3.81 2.93
N ILE A 134 -12.36 -5.01 3.48
CA ILE A 134 -13.56 -5.67 4.01
C ILE A 134 -14.11 -4.92 5.22
N THR A 135 -13.26 -4.56 6.17
CA THR A 135 -13.71 -3.97 7.44
C THR A 135 -14.03 -2.50 7.34
N GLU A 136 -13.23 -1.72 6.60
CA GLU A 136 -13.37 -0.26 6.56
C GLU A 136 -14.20 0.23 5.38
N ILE A 137 -14.00 -0.33 4.20
CA ILE A 137 -14.67 0.16 2.99
C ILE A 137 -16.01 -0.53 2.80
N ARG A 138 -16.05 -1.85 2.83
CA ARG A 138 -17.31 -2.60 2.72
C ARG A 138 -18.06 -2.66 4.04
N LYS A 139 -17.37 -2.44 5.15
CA LYS A 139 -17.92 -2.48 6.51
C LYS A 139 -18.58 -3.82 6.83
N GLU A 140 -17.97 -4.90 6.35
CA GLU A 140 -18.39 -6.25 6.66
C GLU A 140 -17.62 -6.76 7.88
N GLU A 141 -18.26 -7.60 8.69
CA GLU A 141 -17.55 -8.27 9.76
C GLU A 141 -16.69 -9.37 9.17
N LEU A 142 -15.47 -9.50 9.68
CA LEU A 142 -14.63 -10.62 9.30
C LEU A 142 -15.24 -11.89 9.91
N PRO A 143 -15.22 -13.02 9.17
CA PRO A 143 -15.70 -14.27 9.73
C PRO A 143 -14.92 -14.60 11.01
N ALA A 144 -15.63 -15.01 12.04
CA ALA A 144 -14.99 -15.49 13.24
C ALA A 144 -14.04 -16.62 12.84
N CYS A 145 -12.86 -16.58 13.43
CA CYS A 145 -11.92 -17.67 13.19
C CYS A 145 -12.50 -18.93 13.79
N SER A 146 -12.88 -19.78 13.06
CA SER A 146 -13.55 -20.98 13.53
C SER A 146 -12.54 -22.10 13.78
N CYS A 147 -12.67 -21.25 13.67
CA CYS A 147 -12.41 -21.90 13.68
C CYS A 147 -12.51 -22.37 13.98
N GLY A 148 -12.74 -22.32 13.93
CA GLY A 148 -13.11 -22.56 13.99
C GLY A 148 -12.87 -22.27 14.17
N SER A 149 -12.98 -22.02 14.10
CA SER A 149 -13.03 -21.63 14.16
C SER A 149 -12.54 -21.00 14.15
N CYS A 150 -12.43 -20.76 14.13
CA CYS A 150 -12.28 -20.16 14.07
C CYS A 150 -12.06 -19.85 13.84
N GLY A 151 -12.15 -19.87 13.79
CA GLY A 151 -12.42 -19.74 13.44
C GLY A 151 -12.34 -19.62 13.38
#